data_ccf73697ffa75dd6dc5addd25058cdd3
#
_entry.id   ccf73697ffa75dd6dc5addd25058cdd3
#
_cell.length_a   1.000
_cell.length_b   1.000
_cell.length_c   1.000
_cell.angle_alpha   90.00
_cell.angle_beta   90.00
_cell.angle_gamma   90.00
#
_symmetry.space_group_name_H-M   'P 1'
#
loop_
_entity.id
_entity.type
_entity.pdbx_description
1 polymer ?
#
loop_
_entity_poly.entity_id
_entity_poly.type
_entity_poly.pdbx_seq_one_letter_code
_entity_poly.pdbx_strand_id
1 'polypeptide(L)'
;MTSGITPDWNMRNLTSDWIRTFLAKPVKTPGKKFEYDSISTYMLSAIVQKVTGMTLLDYLKQKLFIPMHITDVAWEISPEGINTGGWGLHIQSESLAKFGLLLLNRGVWEGRQLLPASWVEQMMTRQIGDYGYQMWLCEYPGAVRADGALGQYILIVPDKDMVVVITECTLIDGRRQRRLVWNRLLPEVGDQVLAPGKDYKRLQKKQRSYQLPLVQGKAASSLSQKYAGKRILLGENKYGWQSIELQFKQQEVVMTVVEKDGKTYSLPFGYKQWSKAAIDGYPPYSVAAKGRFKGIEGPFQVAGSYAWASPDALQLKVHYVNWISALGLTLCFEDNKVLLTVTENYSSGEGVTFEGTLAH
;
A
#
# COMPACT_ATOMS: atom_id res chain seq x y z
N MET A 1 2.36 -7.46 -21.35
CA MET A 1 1.35 -8.48 -20.96
C MET A 1 1.06 -9.48 -22.08
N THR A 2 1.93 -9.54 -23.08
CA THR A 2 1.83 -10.50 -24.21
C THR A 2 3.19 -11.12 -24.52
N SER A 3 4.00 -11.36 -23.50
CA SER A 3 5.33 -11.96 -23.65
C SER A 3 5.29 -13.38 -24.22
N GLY A 4 4.18 -14.09 -24.06
CA GLY A 4 4.05 -15.50 -24.38
C GLY A 4 4.73 -16.41 -23.36
N ILE A 5 5.26 -15.85 -22.28
CA ILE A 5 5.85 -16.57 -21.16
C ILE A 5 4.78 -16.74 -20.07
N THR A 6 4.62 -17.95 -19.56
CA THR A 6 3.67 -18.19 -18.48
C THR A 6 4.10 -17.44 -17.21
N PRO A 7 3.23 -16.62 -16.61
CA PRO A 7 3.53 -15.88 -15.38
C PRO A 7 3.97 -16.82 -14.26
N ASP A 8 5.01 -16.41 -13.53
CA ASP A 8 5.52 -17.16 -12.40
C ASP A 8 5.94 -16.23 -11.26
N TRP A 9 5.03 -16.04 -10.35
CA TRP A 9 5.22 -15.18 -9.19
C TRP A 9 6.33 -15.66 -8.25
N ASN A 10 6.68 -16.95 -8.27
CA ASN A 10 7.73 -17.52 -7.41
C ASN A 10 9.13 -17.03 -7.80
N MET A 11 9.30 -16.50 -9.00
CA MET A 11 10.59 -15.88 -9.38
C MET A 11 11.03 -14.79 -8.41
N ARG A 12 10.10 -14.07 -7.79
CA ARG A 12 10.39 -13.04 -6.77
C ARG A 12 11.09 -13.60 -5.53
N ASN A 13 11.01 -14.91 -5.30
CA ASN A 13 11.63 -15.58 -4.16
C ASN A 13 13.09 -15.99 -4.42
N LEU A 14 13.58 -15.85 -5.66
CA LEU A 14 14.96 -16.09 -6.00
C LEU A 14 15.85 -14.99 -5.42
N THR A 15 17.06 -15.38 -5.02
CA THR A 15 18.06 -14.46 -4.46
C THR A 15 18.89 -13.73 -5.53
N SER A 16 18.83 -14.21 -6.79
CA SER A 16 19.53 -13.65 -7.94
C SER A 16 18.91 -14.19 -9.24
N ASP A 17 19.44 -13.73 -10.38
CA ASP A 17 19.19 -14.28 -11.73
C ASP A 17 17.73 -14.19 -12.20
N TRP A 18 16.96 -13.18 -11.76
CA TRP A 18 15.59 -13.01 -12.21
C TRP A 18 15.49 -12.85 -13.74
N ILE A 19 16.39 -12.04 -14.33
CA ILE A 19 16.41 -11.82 -15.79
C ILE A 19 16.70 -13.14 -16.51
N ARG A 20 17.77 -13.84 -16.12
CA ARG A 20 18.17 -15.11 -16.74
C ARG A 20 17.06 -16.15 -16.61
N THR A 21 16.46 -16.27 -15.43
CA THR A 21 15.37 -17.22 -15.16
C THR A 21 14.14 -16.90 -16.04
N PHE A 22 13.80 -15.62 -16.21
CA PHE A 22 12.70 -15.23 -17.09
C PHE A 22 12.99 -15.60 -18.56
N LEU A 23 14.19 -15.25 -19.05
CA LEU A 23 14.58 -15.49 -20.44
C LEU A 23 14.78 -16.98 -20.78
N ALA A 24 15.05 -17.82 -19.78
CA ALA A 24 15.16 -19.27 -19.96
C ALA A 24 13.81 -19.99 -20.09
N LYS A 25 12.68 -19.30 -19.81
CA LYS A 25 11.35 -19.90 -19.90
C LYS A 25 10.89 -20.10 -21.33
N PRO A 26 10.11 -21.17 -21.60
CA PRO A 26 9.54 -21.39 -22.92
C PRO A 26 8.60 -20.25 -23.34
N VAL A 27 8.76 -19.76 -24.55
CA VAL A 27 7.85 -18.78 -25.17
C VAL A 27 6.86 -19.52 -26.05
N LYS A 28 5.56 -19.34 -25.81
CA LYS A 28 4.50 -20.04 -26.54
C LYS A 28 3.98 -19.22 -27.73
N THR A 29 3.22 -18.14 -27.44
CA THR A 29 2.55 -17.34 -28.48
C THR A 29 2.72 -15.85 -28.19
N PRO A 30 3.91 -15.27 -28.42
CA PRO A 30 4.16 -13.86 -28.13
C PRO A 30 3.24 -12.97 -28.97
N GLY A 31 2.73 -11.91 -28.34
CA GLY A 31 1.85 -10.94 -28.98
C GLY A 31 0.41 -11.38 -29.20
N LYS A 32 0.06 -12.66 -28.95
CA LYS A 32 -1.26 -13.21 -29.33
C LYS A 32 -2.23 -13.43 -28.16
N LYS A 33 -1.70 -13.65 -26.96
CA LYS A 33 -2.51 -13.93 -25.78
C LYS A 33 -2.17 -12.92 -24.67
N PHE A 34 -3.21 -12.35 -24.07
CA PHE A 34 -3.04 -11.55 -22.86
C PHE A 34 -2.85 -12.46 -21.65
N GLU A 35 -1.77 -12.28 -20.92
CA GLU A 35 -1.52 -12.89 -19.62
C GLU A 35 -0.86 -11.83 -18.72
N TYR A 36 -1.61 -11.41 -17.69
CA TYR A 36 -1.09 -10.39 -16.77
C TYR A 36 0.11 -10.92 -16.00
N ASP A 37 1.24 -10.24 -16.12
CA ASP A 37 2.50 -10.67 -15.53
C ASP A 37 3.38 -9.50 -15.10
N SER A 38 3.52 -9.31 -13.80
CA SER A 38 4.36 -8.25 -13.23
C SER A 38 5.85 -8.51 -13.46
N ILE A 39 6.27 -9.76 -13.68
CA ILE A 39 7.68 -10.04 -14.00
C ILE A 39 7.99 -9.54 -15.42
N SER A 40 7.06 -9.63 -16.35
CA SER A 40 7.20 -8.98 -17.67
C SER A 40 7.38 -7.47 -17.54
N THR A 41 6.73 -6.82 -16.57
CA THR A 41 6.93 -5.38 -16.30
C THR A 41 8.30 -5.12 -15.65
N TYR A 42 8.77 -6.01 -14.76
CA TYR A 42 10.14 -5.97 -14.27
C TYR A 42 11.17 -6.01 -15.40
N MET A 43 10.94 -6.84 -16.44
CA MET A 43 11.82 -6.87 -17.62
C MET A 43 11.86 -5.54 -18.37
N LEU A 44 10.74 -4.77 -18.40
CA LEU A 44 10.76 -3.41 -18.98
C LEU A 44 11.66 -2.47 -18.16
N SER A 45 11.61 -2.56 -16.83
CA SER A 45 12.54 -1.83 -15.94
C SER A 45 13.99 -2.18 -16.22
N ALA A 46 14.30 -3.48 -16.35
CA ALA A 46 15.64 -3.96 -16.67
C ALA A 46 16.13 -3.44 -18.04
N ILE A 47 15.26 -3.40 -19.04
CA ILE A 47 15.56 -2.84 -20.36
C ILE A 47 15.89 -1.35 -20.25
N VAL A 48 15.07 -0.57 -19.55
CA VAL A 48 15.34 0.86 -19.34
C VAL A 48 16.71 1.06 -18.68
N GLN A 49 17.00 0.33 -17.61
CA GLN A 49 18.29 0.41 -16.93
C GLN A 49 19.46 0.02 -17.85
N LYS A 50 19.30 -1.02 -18.64
CA LYS A 50 20.34 -1.48 -19.58
C LYS A 50 20.63 -0.45 -20.68
N VAL A 51 19.59 0.16 -21.23
CA VAL A 51 19.71 1.10 -22.37
C VAL A 51 20.19 2.48 -21.92
N THR A 52 19.74 2.94 -20.74
CA THR A 52 20.04 4.30 -20.27
C THR A 52 21.24 4.38 -19.33
N GLY A 53 21.66 3.27 -18.75
CA GLY A 53 22.65 3.23 -17.66
C GLY A 53 22.13 3.74 -16.33
N MET A 54 20.83 4.06 -16.22
CA MET A 54 20.18 4.61 -15.03
C MET A 54 19.16 3.61 -14.48
N THR A 55 18.96 3.60 -13.16
CA THR A 55 17.80 2.90 -12.61
C THR A 55 16.50 3.49 -13.17
N LEU A 56 15.43 2.70 -13.22
CA LEU A 56 14.12 3.21 -13.68
C LEU A 56 13.68 4.42 -12.84
N LEU A 57 13.91 4.38 -11.52
CA LEU A 57 13.60 5.49 -10.63
C LEU A 57 14.38 6.77 -10.99
N ASP A 58 15.70 6.66 -11.20
CA ASP A 58 16.53 7.84 -11.52
C ASP A 58 16.19 8.40 -12.91
N TYR A 59 15.92 7.53 -13.87
CA TYR A 59 15.47 7.94 -15.19
C TYR A 59 14.14 8.71 -15.11
N LEU A 60 13.16 8.17 -14.37
CA LEU A 60 11.86 8.82 -14.20
C LEU A 60 11.95 10.09 -13.36
N LYS A 61 12.85 10.16 -12.37
CA LYS A 61 13.12 11.43 -11.64
C LYS A 61 13.47 12.54 -12.60
N GLN A 62 14.39 12.31 -13.53
CA GLN A 62 14.84 13.33 -14.47
C GLN A 62 13.78 13.66 -15.53
N LYS A 63 13.10 12.66 -16.07
CA LYS A 63 12.23 12.81 -17.23
C LYS A 63 10.79 13.16 -16.90
N LEU A 64 10.34 12.77 -15.69
CA LEU A 64 8.93 12.86 -15.32
C LEU A 64 8.73 13.52 -13.94
N PHE A 65 9.34 12.97 -12.88
CA PHE A 65 8.99 13.37 -11.52
C PHE A 65 9.42 14.82 -11.19
N ILE A 66 10.66 15.22 -11.51
CA ILE A 66 11.12 16.58 -11.29
C ILE A 66 10.30 17.58 -12.12
N PRO A 67 10.09 17.38 -13.43
CA PRO A 67 9.22 18.26 -14.21
C PRO A 67 7.79 18.40 -13.69
N MET A 68 7.28 17.37 -12.99
CA MET A 68 5.93 17.36 -12.42
C MET A 68 5.89 17.75 -10.94
N HIS A 69 7.00 18.22 -10.38
CA HIS A 69 7.11 18.56 -8.96
C HIS A 69 6.69 17.39 -8.04
N ILE A 70 7.16 16.18 -8.38
CA ILE A 70 6.99 14.97 -7.60
C ILE A 70 8.35 14.66 -6.96
N THR A 71 8.43 14.74 -5.63
CA THR A 71 9.71 14.67 -4.90
C THR A 71 9.83 13.44 -4.01
N ASP A 72 8.78 13.05 -3.33
CA ASP A 72 8.77 11.97 -2.34
C ASP A 72 8.41 10.64 -3.02
N VAL A 73 9.41 10.00 -3.63
CA VAL A 73 9.25 8.75 -4.38
C VAL A 73 10.37 7.79 -4.02
N ALA A 74 9.99 6.56 -3.66
CA ALA A 74 10.91 5.44 -3.49
C ALA A 74 10.41 4.23 -4.30
N TRP A 75 11.30 3.35 -4.68
CA TRP A 75 10.94 2.15 -5.44
C TRP A 75 11.78 0.96 -5.01
N GLU A 76 11.14 -0.14 -4.68
CA GLU A 76 11.84 -1.38 -4.36
C GLU A 76 12.74 -1.83 -5.50
N ILE A 77 13.85 -2.47 -5.14
CA ILE A 77 14.82 -3.03 -6.08
C ILE A 77 14.95 -4.53 -5.90
N SER A 78 15.17 -5.23 -7.00
CA SER A 78 15.48 -6.65 -7.00
C SER A 78 16.84 -6.94 -6.33
N PRO A 79 17.17 -8.20 -6.03
CA PRO A 79 18.50 -8.56 -5.57
C PRO A 79 19.63 -8.07 -6.48
N GLU A 80 19.35 -7.93 -7.78
CA GLU A 80 20.31 -7.46 -8.82
C GLU A 80 20.43 -5.94 -8.90
N GLY A 81 19.71 -5.19 -8.06
CA GLY A 81 19.78 -3.73 -8.06
C GLY A 81 18.91 -3.04 -9.13
N ILE A 82 17.90 -3.72 -9.65
CA ILE A 82 16.98 -3.20 -10.66
C ILE A 82 15.63 -2.88 -9.99
N ASN A 83 15.05 -1.70 -10.23
CA ASN A 83 13.70 -1.41 -9.73
C ASN A 83 12.70 -2.44 -10.21
N THR A 84 11.79 -2.87 -9.33
CA THR A 84 10.87 -3.98 -9.59
C THR A 84 9.89 -3.71 -10.72
N GLY A 85 9.63 -2.44 -11.04
CA GLY A 85 8.80 -2.03 -12.18
C GLY A 85 7.33 -2.38 -12.07
N GLY A 86 7.02 -3.64 -11.78
CA GLY A 86 5.65 -4.15 -11.68
C GLY A 86 5.02 -4.04 -10.28
N TRP A 87 5.76 -3.62 -9.27
CA TRP A 87 5.31 -3.37 -7.88
C TRP A 87 6.32 -2.51 -7.12
N GLY A 88 6.03 -2.19 -5.86
CA GLY A 88 6.98 -1.59 -4.92
C GLY A 88 7.28 -0.10 -5.14
N LEU A 89 6.48 0.60 -5.95
CA LEU A 89 6.55 2.06 -6.05
C LEU A 89 5.82 2.70 -4.86
N HIS A 90 6.53 3.54 -4.11
CA HIS A 90 6.01 4.37 -3.04
C HIS A 90 5.92 5.81 -3.53
N ILE A 91 4.71 6.36 -3.52
CA ILE A 91 4.41 7.68 -4.06
C ILE A 91 3.14 8.23 -3.39
N GLN A 92 3.04 9.53 -3.21
CA GLN A 92 1.88 10.17 -2.62
C GLN A 92 0.66 10.12 -3.56
N SER A 93 -0.55 10.04 -2.98
CA SER A 93 -1.81 10.02 -3.75
C SER A 93 -1.98 11.24 -4.64
N GLU A 94 -1.55 12.42 -4.18
CA GLU A 94 -1.56 13.64 -4.98
C GLU A 94 -0.64 13.55 -6.21
N SER A 95 0.52 12.91 -6.06
CA SER A 95 1.44 12.66 -7.18
C SER A 95 0.87 11.67 -8.19
N LEU A 96 0.09 10.68 -7.74
CA LEU A 96 -0.68 9.80 -8.64
C LEU A 96 -1.73 10.59 -9.41
N ALA A 97 -2.39 11.57 -8.78
CA ALA A 97 -3.35 12.45 -9.45
C ALA A 97 -2.67 13.31 -10.52
N LYS A 98 -1.47 13.85 -10.25
CA LYS A 98 -0.67 14.57 -11.25
C LYS A 98 -0.37 13.68 -12.47
N PHE A 99 0.03 12.43 -12.25
CA PHE A 99 0.27 11.48 -13.34
C PHE A 99 -1.02 11.19 -14.14
N GLY A 100 -2.15 10.98 -13.46
CA GLY A 100 -3.45 10.84 -14.10
C GLY A 100 -3.80 12.07 -14.96
N LEU A 101 -3.56 13.28 -14.45
CA LEU A 101 -3.80 14.54 -15.16
C LEU A 101 -2.88 14.70 -16.38
N LEU A 102 -1.61 14.27 -16.28
CA LEU A 102 -0.71 14.23 -17.44
C LEU A 102 -1.29 13.37 -18.58
N LEU A 103 -1.83 12.19 -18.26
CA LEU A 103 -2.44 11.31 -19.27
C LEU A 103 -3.75 11.89 -19.79
N LEU A 104 -4.60 12.46 -18.94
CA LEU A 104 -5.83 13.15 -19.32
C LEU A 104 -5.54 14.28 -20.31
N ASN A 105 -4.48 15.05 -20.09
CA ASN A 105 -4.00 16.14 -20.94
C ASN A 105 -3.10 15.66 -22.10
N ARG A 106 -3.23 14.39 -22.51
CA ARG A 106 -2.50 13.83 -23.66
C ARG A 106 -0.98 14.03 -23.57
N GLY A 107 -0.43 13.94 -22.36
CA GLY A 107 1.01 14.05 -22.11
C GLY A 107 1.54 15.46 -21.92
N VAL A 108 0.66 16.47 -21.84
CA VAL A 108 1.03 17.86 -21.54
C VAL A 108 0.95 18.13 -20.06
N TRP A 109 2.01 18.73 -19.51
CA TRP A 109 2.10 19.21 -18.13
C TRP A 109 2.59 20.66 -18.13
N GLU A 110 1.83 21.57 -17.55
CA GLU A 110 2.14 23.01 -17.48
C GLU A 110 2.59 23.60 -18.82
N GLY A 111 1.87 23.26 -19.88
CA GLY A 111 2.15 23.73 -21.25
C GLY A 111 3.31 23.00 -21.97
N ARG A 112 3.99 22.06 -21.31
CA ARG A 112 5.10 21.30 -21.88
C ARG A 112 4.70 19.88 -22.21
N GLN A 113 4.99 19.41 -23.43
CA GLN A 113 4.80 18.02 -23.80
C GLN A 113 5.87 17.14 -23.15
N LEU A 114 5.50 16.35 -22.13
CA LEU A 114 6.37 15.38 -21.45
C LEU A 114 6.29 14.00 -22.09
N LEU A 115 5.12 13.58 -22.54
CA LEU A 115 4.90 12.31 -23.26
C LEU A 115 4.27 12.62 -24.63
N PRO A 116 4.68 11.95 -25.71
CA PRO A 116 4.04 12.13 -27.01
C PRO A 116 2.53 11.83 -26.93
N ALA A 117 1.69 12.72 -27.48
CA ALA A 117 0.23 12.55 -27.46
C ALA A 117 -0.22 11.22 -28.10
N SER A 118 0.44 10.82 -29.21
CA SER A 118 0.17 9.54 -29.86
C SER A 118 0.51 8.32 -29.00
N TRP A 119 1.51 8.44 -28.11
CA TRP A 119 1.84 7.39 -27.16
C TRP A 119 0.79 7.28 -26.05
N VAL A 120 0.35 8.41 -25.49
CA VAL A 120 -0.73 8.43 -24.48
C VAL A 120 -2.01 7.83 -25.06
N GLU A 121 -2.37 8.17 -26.29
CA GLU A 121 -3.51 7.58 -26.98
C GLU A 121 -3.39 6.05 -27.10
N GLN A 122 -2.23 5.54 -27.53
CA GLN A 122 -1.98 4.09 -27.58
C GLN A 122 -2.05 3.42 -26.20
N MET A 123 -1.54 4.08 -25.14
CA MET A 123 -1.62 3.56 -23.78
C MET A 123 -3.06 3.38 -23.32
N MET A 124 -3.94 4.32 -23.68
CA MET A 124 -5.33 4.39 -23.23
C MET A 124 -6.30 3.68 -24.16
N THR A 125 -5.83 3.15 -25.30
CA THR A 125 -6.64 2.43 -26.27
C THR A 125 -6.46 0.92 -26.12
N ARG A 126 -7.52 0.16 -26.43
CA ARG A 126 -7.51 -1.30 -26.43
C ARG A 126 -6.44 -1.86 -27.36
N GLN A 127 -5.50 -2.60 -26.81
CA GLN A 127 -4.49 -3.34 -27.57
C GLN A 127 -4.81 -4.84 -27.59
N ILE A 128 -5.16 -5.41 -26.44
CA ILE A 128 -5.56 -6.81 -26.32
C ILE A 128 -6.44 -7.02 -25.07
N GLY A 129 -7.54 -7.77 -25.21
CA GLY A 129 -8.53 -7.89 -24.13
C GLY A 129 -9.01 -6.50 -23.67
N ASP A 130 -9.10 -6.26 -22.39
CA ASP A 130 -9.43 -4.95 -21.81
C ASP A 130 -8.16 -4.22 -21.35
N TYR A 131 -7.09 -4.26 -22.14
CA TYR A 131 -5.78 -3.72 -21.77
C TYR A 131 -5.15 -2.92 -22.91
N GLY A 132 -4.61 -1.74 -22.54
CA GLY A 132 -3.76 -0.91 -23.38
C GLY A 132 -2.28 -1.18 -23.10
N TYR A 133 -1.45 -0.14 -23.07
CA TYR A 133 -0.07 -0.25 -22.61
C TYR A 133 0.06 0.16 -21.13
N GLN A 134 0.12 -0.84 -20.23
CA GLN A 134 0.15 -0.70 -18.76
C GLN A 134 -1.10 -0.01 -18.17
N MET A 135 -2.19 0.07 -18.94
CA MET A 135 -3.47 0.65 -18.52
C MET A 135 -4.60 -0.33 -18.80
N TRP A 136 -5.52 -0.47 -17.84
CA TRP A 136 -6.76 -1.22 -18.01
C TRP A 136 -7.85 -0.31 -18.56
N LEU A 137 -8.67 -0.83 -19.44
CA LEU A 137 -9.95 -0.19 -19.78
C LEU A 137 -10.93 -0.41 -18.63
N CYS A 138 -11.81 0.56 -18.42
CA CYS A 138 -12.84 0.49 -17.39
C CYS A 138 -14.18 -0.01 -17.93
N GLU A 139 -15.05 -0.37 -17.00
CA GLU A 139 -16.46 -0.68 -17.27
C GLU A 139 -17.24 0.58 -17.73
N TYR A 140 -16.80 1.76 -17.30
CA TYR A 140 -17.33 3.05 -17.76
C TYR A 140 -16.72 3.38 -19.13
N PRO A 141 -17.56 3.66 -20.16
CA PRO A 141 -17.07 3.87 -21.51
C PRO A 141 -16.04 5.00 -21.63
N GLY A 142 -14.96 4.75 -22.32
CA GLY A 142 -13.87 5.73 -22.54
C GLY A 142 -12.94 5.94 -21.33
N ALA A 143 -13.29 5.45 -20.14
CA ALA A 143 -12.42 5.55 -18.99
C ALA A 143 -11.35 4.46 -18.99
N VAL A 144 -10.18 4.80 -18.47
CA VAL A 144 -9.06 3.88 -18.26
C VAL A 144 -8.53 4.00 -16.83
N ARG A 145 -7.77 3.01 -16.41
CA ARG A 145 -7.18 3.00 -15.07
C ARG A 145 -5.80 2.38 -15.00
N ALA A 146 -4.97 2.91 -14.13
CA ALA A 146 -3.93 2.14 -13.47
C ALA A 146 -4.58 1.37 -12.31
N ASP A 147 -4.23 0.10 -12.14
CA ASP A 147 -4.89 -0.82 -11.20
C ASP A 147 -3.82 -1.57 -10.42
N GLY A 148 -3.66 -1.20 -9.16
CA GLY A 148 -2.72 -1.81 -8.23
C GLY A 148 -3.42 -2.74 -7.24
N ALA A 149 -2.67 -3.71 -6.75
CA ALA A 149 -3.16 -4.64 -5.76
C ALA A 149 -3.71 -3.92 -4.51
N LEU A 150 -4.73 -4.52 -3.89
CA LEU A 150 -5.35 -4.05 -2.65
C LEU A 150 -6.07 -2.70 -2.77
N GLY A 151 -6.39 -2.24 -3.99
CA GLY A 151 -7.22 -1.06 -4.21
C GLY A 151 -6.44 0.24 -4.46
N GLN A 152 -5.34 0.17 -5.18
CA GLN A 152 -4.60 1.35 -5.64
C GLN A 152 -5.07 1.72 -7.05
N TYR A 153 -5.78 2.84 -7.21
CA TYR A 153 -6.32 3.23 -8.50
C TYR A 153 -5.94 4.66 -8.90
N ILE A 154 -5.66 4.82 -10.19
CA ILE A 154 -5.77 6.09 -10.90
C ILE A 154 -6.83 5.88 -11.97
N LEU A 155 -8.02 6.45 -11.81
CA LEU A 155 -9.10 6.41 -12.78
C LEU A 155 -9.05 7.69 -13.61
N ILE A 156 -9.00 7.55 -14.91
CA ILE A 156 -8.98 8.68 -15.87
C ILE A 156 -10.28 8.62 -16.66
N VAL A 157 -11.07 9.68 -16.59
CA VAL A 157 -12.44 9.78 -17.13
C VAL A 157 -12.49 10.98 -18.09
N PRO A 158 -12.10 10.79 -19.38
CA PRO A 158 -11.93 11.91 -20.31
C PRO A 158 -13.21 12.69 -20.60
N ASP A 159 -14.37 12.04 -20.70
CA ASP A 159 -15.66 12.68 -20.94
C ASP A 159 -16.15 13.57 -19.79
N LYS A 160 -15.53 13.45 -18.61
CA LYS A 160 -15.80 14.26 -17.41
C LYS A 160 -14.65 15.18 -17.06
N ASP A 161 -13.60 15.24 -17.89
CA ASP A 161 -12.36 15.97 -17.58
C ASP A 161 -11.89 15.70 -16.14
N MET A 162 -11.89 14.41 -15.72
CA MET A 162 -11.71 14.02 -14.33
C MET A 162 -10.65 12.95 -14.15
N VAL A 163 -9.90 13.08 -13.06
CA VAL A 163 -9.03 12.04 -12.49
C VAL A 163 -9.49 11.71 -11.07
N VAL A 164 -9.66 10.44 -10.77
CA VAL A 164 -9.96 9.97 -9.41
C VAL A 164 -8.84 9.04 -8.95
N VAL A 165 -8.23 9.36 -7.83
CA VAL A 165 -7.23 8.49 -7.18
C VAL A 165 -7.82 7.86 -5.94
N ILE A 166 -7.61 6.56 -5.79
CA ILE A 166 -8.00 5.79 -4.62
C ILE A 166 -6.76 5.07 -4.13
N THR A 167 -6.44 5.25 -2.84
CA THR A 167 -5.36 4.52 -2.15
C THR A 167 -5.95 3.89 -0.90
N GLU A 168 -5.97 2.57 -0.87
CA GLU A 168 -6.52 1.80 0.24
C GLU A 168 -5.76 0.49 0.43
N CYS A 169 -6.06 -0.26 1.47
CA CYS A 169 -5.66 -1.64 1.57
C CYS A 169 -6.87 -2.49 1.96
N THR A 170 -7.47 -3.11 0.98
CA THR A 170 -8.64 -3.97 1.14
C THR A 170 -8.55 -5.21 0.27
N LEU A 171 -9.10 -6.32 0.79
CA LEU A 171 -9.31 -7.55 0.02
C LEU A 171 -10.71 -7.59 -0.62
N ILE A 172 -11.55 -6.57 -0.39
CA ILE A 172 -12.84 -6.44 -1.04
C ILE A 172 -12.62 -6.24 -2.53
N ASP A 173 -13.46 -6.87 -3.35
CA ASP A 173 -13.44 -6.73 -4.81
C ASP A 173 -13.38 -5.24 -5.22
N GLY A 174 -12.28 -4.84 -5.83
CA GLY A 174 -12.03 -3.45 -6.23
C GLY A 174 -13.06 -2.87 -7.20
N ARG A 175 -13.92 -3.70 -7.79
CA ARG A 175 -15.10 -3.24 -8.55
C ARG A 175 -16.08 -2.48 -7.68
N ARG A 176 -16.13 -2.71 -6.36
CA ARG A 176 -17.02 -1.97 -5.46
C ARG A 176 -16.68 -0.50 -5.41
N GLN A 177 -15.41 -0.15 -5.27
CA GLN A 177 -14.93 1.24 -5.24
C GLN A 177 -15.20 1.94 -6.59
N ARG A 178 -14.85 1.28 -7.68
CA ARG A 178 -15.12 1.82 -9.01
C ARG A 178 -16.61 2.03 -9.26
N ARG A 179 -17.48 1.09 -8.84
CA ARG A 179 -18.94 1.27 -8.92
C ARG A 179 -19.46 2.46 -8.12
N LEU A 180 -18.85 2.80 -6.99
CA LEU A 180 -19.19 4.03 -6.26
C LEU A 180 -18.84 5.27 -7.09
N VAL A 181 -17.68 5.27 -7.77
CA VAL A 181 -17.33 6.35 -8.69
C VAL A 181 -18.34 6.42 -9.84
N TRP A 182 -18.58 5.30 -10.55
CA TRP A 182 -19.46 5.26 -11.73
C TRP A 182 -20.92 5.58 -11.41
N ASN A 183 -21.44 5.07 -10.30
CA ASN A 183 -22.88 5.10 -10.01
C ASN A 183 -23.28 6.20 -9.01
N ARG A 184 -22.33 6.82 -8.31
CA ARG A 184 -22.62 7.84 -7.28
C ARG A 184 -21.90 9.16 -7.52
N LEU A 185 -20.66 9.13 -7.98
CA LEU A 185 -19.91 10.37 -8.20
C LEU A 185 -20.16 10.95 -9.60
N LEU A 186 -19.93 10.17 -10.66
CA LEU A 186 -20.00 10.69 -12.03
C LEU A 186 -21.39 11.22 -12.45
N PRO A 187 -22.53 10.63 -12.02
CA PRO A 187 -23.83 11.19 -12.34
C PRO A 187 -24.08 12.59 -11.78
N GLU A 188 -23.38 12.96 -10.70
CA GLU A 188 -23.51 14.28 -10.06
C GLU A 188 -22.52 15.32 -10.62
N VAL A 189 -21.62 14.89 -11.52
CA VAL A 189 -20.66 15.80 -12.18
C VAL A 189 -21.32 16.43 -13.40
N GLY A 190 -21.68 17.69 -13.26
CA GLY A 190 -22.22 18.51 -14.35
C GLY A 190 -21.15 19.35 -15.05
N ASP A 191 -21.55 20.01 -16.14
CA ASP A 191 -20.67 20.85 -16.95
C ASP A 191 -20.50 22.27 -16.42
N GLN A 192 -21.21 22.60 -15.33
CA GLN A 192 -21.22 23.94 -14.74
C GLN A 192 -20.46 23.96 -13.41
N VAL A 193 -19.69 24.99 -13.22
CA VAL A 193 -19.04 25.26 -11.91
C VAL A 193 -20.12 25.56 -10.88
N LEU A 194 -20.19 24.78 -9.81
CA LEU A 194 -21.10 25.00 -8.72
C LEU A 194 -20.65 26.18 -7.86
N ALA A 195 -21.57 27.11 -7.60
CA ALA A 195 -21.29 28.23 -6.70
C ALA A 195 -21.06 27.72 -5.26
N PRO A 196 -20.09 28.28 -4.51
CA PRO A 196 -19.89 27.93 -3.10
C PRO A 196 -21.17 28.19 -2.27
N GLY A 197 -21.73 27.15 -1.70
CA GLY A 197 -22.96 27.19 -0.91
C GLY A 197 -22.82 26.53 0.46
N LYS A 198 -23.95 26.34 1.14
CA LYS A 198 -24.02 25.66 2.44
C LYS A 198 -23.47 24.22 2.34
N ASP A 199 -23.75 23.52 1.25
CA ASP A 199 -23.30 22.15 1.03
C ASP A 199 -21.79 22.06 0.85
N TYR A 200 -21.16 23.01 0.19
CA TYR A 200 -19.70 23.09 0.10
C TYR A 200 -19.05 23.23 1.48
N LYS A 201 -19.58 24.12 2.34
CA LYS A 201 -19.11 24.26 3.73
C LYS A 201 -19.30 22.98 4.54
N ARG A 202 -20.44 22.28 4.34
CA ARG A 202 -20.74 20.99 4.98
C ARG A 202 -19.76 19.92 4.51
N LEU A 203 -19.46 19.85 3.22
CA LEU A 203 -18.48 18.95 2.64
C LEU A 203 -17.08 19.18 3.22
N GLN A 204 -16.62 20.44 3.25
CA GLN A 204 -15.31 20.78 3.83
C GLN A 204 -15.22 20.37 5.31
N LYS A 205 -16.28 20.65 6.10
CA LYS A 205 -16.34 20.22 7.51
C LYS A 205 -16.24 18.70 7.63
N LYS A 206 -16.99 17.98 6.79
CA LYS A 206 -16.99 16.51 6.78
C LYS A 206 -15.63 15.95 6.39
N GLN A 207 -14.99 16.49 5.34
CA GLN A 207 -13.64 16.08 4.91
C GLN A 207 -12.61 16.23 6.04
N ARG A 208 -12.64 17.37 6.76
CA ARG A 208 -11.72 17.61 7.89
C ARG A 208 -11.97 16.69 9.09
N SER A 209 -13.18 16.16 9.24
CA SER A 209 -13.55 15.25 10.32
C SER A 209 -13.38 13.77 9.97
N TYR A 210 -13.07 13.43 8.72
CA TYR A 210 -12.86 12.04 8.34
C TYR A 210 -11.58 11.49 8.98
N GLN A 211 -11.77 10.37 9.64
CA GLN A 211 -10.67 9.55 10.16
C GLN A 211 -11.03 8.07 10.05
N LEU A 212 -10.03 7.23 10.06
CA LEU A 212 -10.25 5.78 10.16
C LEU A 212 -10.92 5.43 11.49
N PRO A 213 -11.77 4.39 11.52
CA PRO A 213 -12.43 3.96 12.75
C PRO A 213 -11.43 3.60 13.84
N LEU A 214 -11.59 4.22 15.00
CA LEU A 214 -10.82 3.94 16.21
C LEU A 214 -11.28 2.64 16.87
N VAL A 215 -10.39 2.01 17.62
CA VAL A 215 -10.74 0.88 18.49
C VAL A 215 -11.74 1.34 19.56
N GLN A 216 -12.79 0.55 19.79
CA GLN A 216 -13.88 0.87 20.72
C GLN A 216 -13.74 0.06 22.00
N GLY A 217 -14.02 0.70 23.15
CA GLY A 217 -13.95 0.05 24.47
C GLY A 217 -13.59 1.03 25.59
N LYS A 218 -13.02 0.53 26.66
CA LYS A 218 -12.61 1.31 27.85
C LYS A 218 -11.14 1.73 27.77
N ALA A 219 -10.80 2.82 28.45
CA ALA A 219 -9.41 3.31 28.52
C ALA A 219 -8.49 2.43 29.38
N ALA A 220 -9.03 1.79 30.39
CA ALA A 220 -8.26 1.03 31.38
C ALA A 220 -8.99 -0.24 31.82
N SER A 221 -8.20 -1.19 32.31
CA SER A 221 -8.62 -2.39 33.02
C SER A 221 -7.81 -2.51 34.30
N SER A 222 -8.32 -3.24 35.28
CA SER A 222 -7.57 -3.62 36.50
C SER A 222 -6.28 -4.37 36.16
N LEU A 223 -6.22 -5.04 35.01
CA LEU A 223 -5.04 -5.77 34.54
C LEU A 223 -3.94 -4.84 34.00
N SER A 224 -4.24 -3.59 33.68
CA SER A 224 -3.23 -2.65 33.18
C SER A 224 -2.03 -2.53 34.11
N GLN A 225 -2.26 -2.43 35.44
CA GLN A 225 -1.18 -2.35 36.43
C GLN A 225 -0.42 -3.68 36.57
N LYS A 226 -1.13 -4.82 36.46
CA LYS A 226 -0.52 -6.16 36.59
C LYS A 226 0.52 -6.42 35.49
N TYR A 227 0.26 -5.92 34.26
CA TYR A 227 1.12 -6.18 33.09
C TYR A 227 2.00 -5.00 32.68
N ALA A 228 1.84 -3.84 33.30
CA ALA A 228 2.67 -2.66 33.02
C ALA A 228 4.16 -2.93 33.21
N GLY A 229 4.96 -2.67 32.20
CA GLY A 229 6.43 -2.84 32.23
C GLY A 229 6.91 -4.28 32.33
N LYS A 230 6.02 -5.24 32.23
CA LYS A 230 6.41 -6.65 32.23
C LYS A 230 6.70 -7.15 30.83
N ARG A 231 7.83 -7.86 30.70
CA ARG A 231 8.20 -8.50 29.44
C ARG A 231 7.36 -9.76 29.24
N ILE A 232 6.73 -9.87 28.09
CA ILE A 232 5.95 -11.03 27.64
C ILE A 232 6.78 -11.71 26.56
N LEU A 233 7.30 -12.90 26.85
CA LEU A 233 8.04 -13.72 25.89
C LEU A 233 7.05 -14.41 24.96
N LEU A 234 7.22 -14.24 23.66
CA LEU A 234 6.32 -14.78 22.64
C LEU A 234 6.85 -16.10 22.07
N GLY A 235 5.94 -17.04 21.83
CA GLY A 235 6.22 -18.25 21.09
C GLY A 235 6.65 -17.95 19.64
N GLU A 236 7.02 -18.99 18.92
CA GLU A 236 7.43 -18.86 17.52
C GLU A 236 6.30 -18.25 16.67
N ASN A 237 6.64 -17.21 15.90
CA ASN A 237 5.67 -16.49 15.09
C ASN A 237 6.29 -15.94 13.80
N LYS A 238 5.45 -15.76 12.78
CA LYS A 238 5.87 -15.27 11.45
C LYS A 238 6.38 -13.82 11.41
N TYR A 239 6.15 -13.04 12.47
CA TYR A 239 6.60 -11.64 12.57
C TYR A 239 8.04 -11.53 13.08
N GLY A 240 8.63 -12.62 13.56
CA GLY A 240 9.95 -12.60 14.17
C GLY A 240 10.00 -11.92 15.53
N TRP A 241 8.86 -11.66 16.15
CA TRP A 241 8.78 -11.05 17.48
C TRP A 241 9.21 -12.03 18.57
N GLN A 242 10.20 -11.64 19.33
CA GLN A 242 10.70 -12.43 20.46
C GLN A 242 9.96 -12.10 21.76
N SER A 243 9.73 -10.82 22.01
CA SER A 243 8.98 -10.36 23.18
C SER A 243 8.31 -9.03 22.93
N ILE A 244 7.29 -8.74 23.74
CA ILE A 244 6.65 -7.45 23.82
C ILE A 244 6.62 -6.96 25.28
N GLU A 245 6.55 -5.65 25.47
CA GLU A 245 6.33 -4.98 26.74
C GLU A 245 5.27 -3.91 26.57
N LEU A 246 4.35 -3.76 27.52
CA LEU A 246 3.29 -2.77 27.49
C LEU A 246 3.51 -1.73 28.58
N GLN A 247 3.58 -0.46 28.18
CA GLN A 247 3.60 0.69 29.09
C GLN A 247 2.25 1.38 28.99
N PHE A 248 1.50 1.45 30.10
CA PHE A 248 0.21 2.12 30.18
C PHE A 248 0.37 3.53 30.73
N LYS A 249 0.02 4.52 29.94
CA LYS A 249 -0.04 5.94 30.31
C LYS A 249 -1.51 6.38 30.38
N GLN A 250 -1.78 7.63 30.79
CA GLN A 250 -3.15 8.10 31.04
C GLN A 250 -4.10 7.90 29.85
N GLN A 251 -3.69 8.16 28.61
CA GLN A 251 -4.49 7.99 27.41
C GLN A 251 -3.70 7.34 26.25
N GLU A 252 -2.67 6.60 26.60
CA GLU A 252 -1.82 5.95 25.61
C GLU A 252 -1.29 4.62 26.16
N VAL A 253 -1.20 3.65 25.27
CA VAL A 253 -0.42 2.43 25.48
C VAL A 253 0.76 2.46 24.53
N VAL A 254 1.96 2.20 25.02
CA VAL A 254 3.13 2.00 24.20
C VAL A 254 3.51 0.53 24.27
N MET A 255 3.54 -0.14 23.12
CA MET A 255 4.01 -1.51 23.00
C MET A 255 5.43 -1.51 22.43
N THR A 256 6.40 -1.90 23.25
CA THR A 256 7.76 -2.12 22.78
C THR A 256 7.89 -3.56 22.29
N VAL A 257 8.40 -3.72 21.08
CA VAL A 257 8.65 -5.00 20.42
C VAL A 257 10.14 -5.25 20.38
N VAL A 258 10.56 -6.47 20.72
CA VAL A 258 11.92 -6.97 20.50
C VAL A 258 11.84 -8.10 19.49
N GLU A 259 12.56 -7.98 18.37
CA GLU A 259 12.64 -9.00 17.33
C GLU A 259 13.76 -10.03 17.64
N LYS A 260 13.69 -11.19 16.97
CA LYS A 260 14.66 -12.29 17.17
C LYS A 260 16.10 -11.89 16.82
N ASP A 261 16.29 -10.92 15.94
CA ASP A 261 17.61 -10.36 15.57
C ASP A 261 18.12 -9.29 16.57
N GLY A 262 17.34 -9.02 17.62
CA GLY A 262 17.66 -8.02 18.64
C GLY A 262 17.16 -6.61 18.33
N LYS A 263 16.55 -6.37 17.20
CA LYS A 263 15.96 -5.08 16.85
C LYS A 263 14.81 -4.74 17.79
N THR A 264 14.78 -3.49 18.23
CA THR A 264 13.77 -3.02 19.18
C THR A 264 13.12 -1.74 18.65
N TYR A 265 11.79 -1.66 18.75
CA TYR A 265 11.02 -0.46 18.39
C TYR A 265 9.75 -0.36 19.23
N SER A 266 9.16 0.83 19.29
CA SER A 266 7.97 1.09 20.09
C SER A 266 6.81 1.60 19.25
N LEU A 267 5.64 1.02 19.43
CA LEU A 267 4.38 1.37 18.76
C LEU A 267 3.48 2.10 19.77
N PRO A 268 3.13 3.38 19.55
CA PRO A 268 2.20 4.10 20.40
C PRO A 268 0.74 3.85 19.95
N PHE A 269 -0.16 3.74 20.94
CA PHE A 269 -1.59 3.55 20.71
C PHE A 269 -2.38 4.53 21.57
N GLY A 270 -3.16 5.42 20.95
CA GLY A 270 -3.97 6.41 21.65
C GLY A 270 -5.37 5.90 21.98
N TYR A 271 -5.91 6.31 23.12
CA TYR A 271 -7.31 6.08 23.46
C TYR A 271 -8.19 7.14 22.82
N LYS A 272 -9.20 6.72 22.07
CA LYS A 272 -10.11 7.60 21.29
C LYS A 272 -9.39 8.58 20.35
N GLN A 273 -8.16 8.27 19.98
CA GLN A 273 -7.35 9.02 19.04
C GLN A 273 -6.29 8.13 18.38
N TRP A 274 -5.70 8.63 17.30
CA TRP A 274 -4.54 8.02 16.68
C TRP A 274 -3.26 8.65 17.25
N SER A 275 -2.48 7.88 18.04
CA SER A 275 -1.11 8.27 18.39
C SER A 275 -0.18 7.94 17.25
N LYS A 276 0.67 8.91 16.88
CA LYS A 276 1.58 8.82 15.73
C LYS A 276 3.03 8.78 16.15
N ALA A 277 3.84 8.01 15.47
CA ALA A 277 5.30 8.00 15.62
C ALA A 277 6.00 7.60 14.33
N ALA A 278 7.30 7.86 14.30
CA ALA A 278 8.22 7.28 13.33
C ALA A 278 8.98 6.14 14.02
N ILE A 279 9.07 4.99 13.39
CA ILE A 279 9.70 3.78 13.94
C ILE A 279 10.67 3.16 12.94
N ASP A 280 11.65 2.41 13.43
CA ASP A 280 12.59 1.66 12.60
C ASP A 280 12.14 0.22 12.33
N GLY A 281 11.06 -0.25 13.00
CA GLY A 281 10.44 -1.56 12.72
C GLY A 281 9.84 -1.61 11.33
N TYR A 282 10.18 -2.66 10.58
CA TYR A 282 9.61 -2.83 9.23
C TYR A 282 8.11 -3.14 9.30
N PRO A 283 7.30 -2.55 8.39
CA PRO A 283 5.91 -2.94 8.26
C PRO A 283 5.79 -4.38 7.79
N PRO A 284 4.74 -5.11 8.17
CA PRO A 284 4.47 -6.41 7.57
C PRO A 284 4.21 -6.25 6.08
N TYR A 285 4.65 -7.22 5.29
CA TYR A 285 4.64 -7.14 3.84
C TYR A 285 3.70 -8.16 3.21
N SER A 286 2.77 -7.69 2.37
CA SER A 286 1.75 -8.51 1.73
C SER A 286 2.28 -9.35 0.56
N VAL A 287 3.45 -9.00 0.02
CA VAL A 287 4.06 -9.67 -1.12
C VAL A 287 5.37 -10.33 -0.69
N ALA A 288 5.42 -11.66 -0.71
CA ALA A 288 6.66 -12.36 -0.48
C ALA A 288 7.59 -12.20 -1.67
N ALA A 289 8.74 -11.54 -1.46
CA ALA A 289 9.78 -11.37 -2.48
C ALA A 289 11.14 -11.20 -1.80
N LYS A 290 12.18 -11.73 -2.41
CA LYS A 290 13.56 -11.37 -2.05
C LYS A 290 13.81 -9.92 -2.49
N GLY A 291 14.62 -9.20 -1.75
CA GLY A 291 14.86 -7.78 -2.01
C GLY A 291 13.73 -6.84 -1.56
N ARG A 292 12.64 -7.36 -0.97
CA ARG A 292 11.64 -6.51 -0.34
C ARG A 292 12.31 -5.55 0.64
N PHE A 293 11.81 -4.31 0.72
CA PHE A 293 12.45 -3.19 1.43
C PHE A 293 13.83 -2.77 0.92
N LYS A 294 14.47 -3.55 0.03
CA LYS A 294 15.70 -3.07 -0.59
C LYS A 294 15.41 -1.81 -1.41
N GLY A 295 16.11 -0.72 -1.13
CA GLY A 295 15.82 0.60 -1.67
C GLY A 295 14.70 1.37 -0.96
N ILE A 296 14.10 0.78 0.08
CA ILE A 296 13.12 1.43 0.96
C ILE A 296 13.69 1.45 2.38
N GLU A 297 13.89 2.65 2.88
CA GLU A 297 14.46 2.86 4.21
C GLU A 297 13.44 3.51 5.15
N GLY A 298 13.56 3.20 6.45
CA GLY A 298 12.81 3.90 7.49
C GLY A 298 13.24 5.35 7.66
N PRO A 299 12.67 6.07 8.61
CA PRO A 299 11.69 5.56 9.55
C PRO A 299 10.31 5.39 8.94
N PHE A 300 9.57 4.36 9.38
CA PHE A 300 8.19 4.14 8.96
C PHE A 300 7.22 4.90 9.86
N GLN A 301 6.28 5.61 9.25
CA GLN A 301 5.26 6.35 9.99
C GLN A 301 4.15 5.41 10.42
N VAL A 302 3.81 5.42 11.70
CA VAL A 302 2.74 4.61 12.27
C VAL A 302 1.70 5.48 12.95
N ALA A 303 0.45 4.98 12.97
CA ALA A 303 -0.64 5.55 13.72
C ALA A 303 -1.38 4.42 14.47
N GLY A 304 -1.40 4.46 15.79
CA GLY A 304 -1.97 3.43 16.64
C GLY A 304 -3.14 3.92 17.49
N SER A 305 -4.13 3.05 17.68
CA SER A 305 -5.28 3.27 18.56
C SER A 305 -5.56 2.04 19.39
N TYR A 306 -6.03 2.21 20.64
CA TYR A 306 -6.34 1.11 21.55
C TYR A 306 -7.66 1.30 22.29
N ALA A 307 -8.18 0.19 22.79
CA ALA A 307 -9.17 0.14 23.87
C ALA A 307 -9.19 -1.25 24.51
N TRP A 308 -9.65 -1.31 25.73
CA TRP A 308 -10.01 -2.57 26.39
C TRP A 308 -11.44 -2.96 25.94
N ALA A 309 -11.56 -4.03 25.16
CA ALA A 309 -12.83 -4.56 24.69
C ALA A 309 -13.60 -5.28 25.80
N SER A 310 -12.86 -5.96 26.71
CA SER A 310 -13.38 -6.58 27.94
C SER A 310 -12.36 -6.34 29.08
N PRO A 311 -12.66 -6.72 30.35
CA PRO A 311 -11.71 -6.57 31.44
C PRO A 311 -10.36 -7.27 31.22
N ASP A 312 -10.33 -8.30 30.39
CA ASP A 312 -9.20 -9.19 30.11
C ASP A 312 -8.67 -9.14 28.68
N ALA A 313 -9.32 -8.35 27.78
CA ALA A 313 -8.92 -8.26 26.38
C ALA A 313 -8.59 -6.83 25.97
N LEU A 314 -7.31 -6.60 25.66
CA LEU A 314 -6.80 -5.36 25.07
C LEU A 314 -6.76 -5.46 23.57
N GLN A 315 -7.42 -4.54 22.89
CA GLN A 315 -7.35 -4.40 21.43
C GLN A 315 -6.48 -3.20 21.04
N LEU A 316 -5.54 -3.44 20.15
CA LEU A 316 -4.67 -2.44 19.55
C LEU A 316 -4.84 -2.50 18.03
N LYS A 317 -4.79 -1.35 17.38
CA LYS A 317 -4.79 -1.27 15.92
C LYS A 317 -3.69 -0.30 15.48
N VAL A 318 -2.82 -0.74 14.60
CA VAL A 318 -1.76 0.10 14.04
C VAL A 318 -1.84 0.13 12.52
N HIS A 319 -1.78 1.32 11.94
CA HIS A 319 -1.58 1.56 10.52
C HIS A 319 -0.15 2.02 10.28
N TYR A 320 0.50 1.45 9.28
CA TYR A 320 1.74 1.97 8.73
C TYR A 320 1.36 2.98 7.64
N VAL A 321 1.45 4.28 7.97
CA VAL A 321 0.84 5.37 7.20
C VAL A 321 1.44 5.53 5.81
N ASN A 322 2.74 5.33 5.68
CA ASN A 322 3.46 5.35 4.40
C ASN A 322 3.63 3.94 3.78
N TRP A 323 2.77 3.01 4.16
CA TRP A 323 2.73 1.63 3.70
C TRP A 323 1.28 1.15 3.58
N ILE A 324 1.06 0.02 2.91
CA ILE A 324 -0.30 -0.54 2.74
C ILE A 324 -0.79 -1.37 3.93
N SER A 325 0.06 -1.65 4.91
CA SER A 325 -0.25 -2.59 5.98
C SER A 325 -0.90 -1.94 7.19
N ALA A 326 -1.81 -2.67 7.78
CA ALA A 326 -2.32 -2.42 9.12
C ALA A 326 -2.45 -3.73 9.88
N LEU A 327 -2.17 -3.69 11.18
CA LEU A 327 -2.35 -4.82 12.09
C LEU A 327 -3.43 -4.50 13.11
N GLY A 328 -4.30 -5.47 13.35
CA GLY A 328 -5.11 -5.57 14.55
C GLY A 328 -4.46 -6.56 15.50
N LEU A 329 -4.33 -6.19 16.76
CA LEU A 329 -3.71 -7.00 17.80
C LEU A 329 -4.74 -7.16 18.93
N THR A 330 -5.03 -8.39 19.31
CA THR A 330 -5.86 -8.66 20.50
C THR A 330 -5.05 -9.45 21.49
N LEU A 331 -4.84 -8.88 22.67
CA LEU A 331 -4.16 -9.52 23.80
C LEU A 331 -5.20 -9.95 24.82
N CYS A 332 -5.39 -11.26 24.97
CA CYS A 332 -6.19 -11.83 26.05
C CYS A 332 -5.26 -12.27 27.18
N PHE A 333 -5.52 -11.76 28.38
CA PHE A 333 -4.67 -11.97 29.55
C PHE A 333 -5.27 -13.04 30.46
N GLU A 334 -4.52 -14.13 30.67
CA GLU A 334 -4.90 -15.28 31.50
C GLU A 334 -3.78 -15.57 32.52
N ASP A 335 -3.90 -15.07 33.74
CA ASP A 335 -2.88 -15.18 34.80
C ASP A 335 -1.45 -14.88 34.36
N ASN A 336 -0.64 -15.91 34.06
CA ASN A 336 0.74 -15.77 33.59
C ASN A 336 0.88 -15.94 32.08
N LYS A 337 -0.23 -16.17 31.36
CA LYS A 337 -0.26 -16.32 29.91
C LYS A 337 -0.92 -15.13 29.24
N VAL A 338 -0.50 -14.84 28.02
CA VAL A 338 -1.10 -13.85 27.17
C VAL A 338 -1.31 -14.50 25.81
N LEU A 339 -2.55 -14.56 25.34
CA LEU A 339 -2.84 -14.98 23.98
C LEU A 339 -2.83 -13.74 23.07
N LEU A 340 -1.89 -13.67 22.16
CA LEU A 340 -1.79 -12.58 21.18
C LEU A 340 -2.29 -13.05 19.83
N THR A 341 -3.44 -12.51 19.40
CA THR A 341 -3.98 -12.69 18.06
C THR A 341 -3.62 -11.50 17.20
N VAL A 342 -3.00 -11.74 16.06
CA VAL A 342 -2.63 -10.71 15.08
C VAL A 342 -3.43 -10.92 13.81
N THR A 343 -4.17 -9.88 13.38
CA THR A 343 -4.89 -9.82 12.11
C THR A 343 -4.23 -8.83 11.17
N GLU A 344 -4.28 -9.10 9.87
CA GLU A 344 -3.69 -8.27 8.81
C GLU A 344 -4.77 -7.81 7.84
N ASN A 345 -4.75 -6.53 7.44
CA ASN A 345 -5.73 -6.00 6.49
C ASN A 345 -5.54 -6.50 5.04
N TYR A 346 -4.45 -7.17 4.75
CA TYR A 346 -4.11 -7.77 3.45
C TYR A 346 -4.23 -9.31 3.43
N SER A 347 -4.78 -9.90 4.49
CA SER A 347 -5.02 -11.34 4.60
C SER A 347 -6.49 -11.61 4.91
N SER A 348 -7.07 -12.60 4.24
CA SER A 348 -8.47 -13.01 4.44
C SER A 348 -8.69 -13.94 5.64
N GLY A 349 -7.63 -14.27 6.39
CA GLY A 349 -7.70 -15.18 7.52
C GLY A 349 -8.21 -14.52 8.82
N GLU A 350 -8.65 -15.34 9.76
CA GLU A 350 -9.09 -14.94 11.12
C GLU A 350 -7.95 -14.38 11.99
N GLY A 351 -6.74 -14.34 11.47
CA GLY A 351 -5.53 -13.96 12.18
C GLY A 351 -4.72 -15.16 12.64
N VAL A 352 -3.57 -14.88 13.24
CA VAL A 352 -2.67 -15.88 13.81
C VAL A 352 -2.57 -15.62 15.29
N THR A 353 -2.84 -16.65 16.09
CA THR A 353 -2.73 -16.59 17.56
C THR A 353 -1.49 -17.34 18.03
N PHE A 354 -0.74 -16.75 18.93
CA PHE A 354 0.40 -17.36 19.59
C PHE A 354 0.42 -17.00 21.09
N GLU A 355 0.97 -17.91 21.87
CA GLU A 355 1.08 -17.73 23.33
C GLU A 355 2.27 -16.84 23.68
N GLY A 356 2.08 -16.04 24.72
CA GLY A 356 3.12 -15.33 25.42
C GLY A 356 3.11 -15.70 26.91
N THR A 357 4.27 -15.70 27.53
CA THR A 357 4.44 -15.91 28.97
C THR A 357 5.19 -14.75 29.61
N LEU A 358 4.81 -14.39 30.84
CA LEU A 358 5.56 -13.36 31.58
C LEU A 358 6.98 -13.87 31.87
N ALA A 359 7.97 -13.02 31.54
CA ALA A 359 9.34 -13.27 32.00
C ALA A 359 9.41 -13.13 33.54
N HIS A 360 10.12 -14.05 34.17
CA HIS A 360 10.37 -14.04 35.60
C HIS A 360 11.37 -12.97 35.98
#